data_3c0be3363165dd7cbc5d5e439c1f3cb6
#
_entry.id   3c0be3363165dd7cbc5d5e439c1f3cb6
#
_cell.length_a   1.000
_cell.length_b   1.000
_cell.length_c   1.000
_cell.angle_alpha   90.00
_cell.angle_beta   90.00
_cell.angle_gamma   90.00
#
_symmetry.space_group_name_H-M   'P 1'
#
loop_
_entity.id
_entity.type
_entity.pdbx_description
1 polymer ?
#
loop_
_entity_poly.entity_id
_entity_poly.type
_entity_poly.pdbx_seq_one_letter_code
_entity_poly.pdbx_strand_id
1 'polypeptide(L)'
;MEYPVKTVCVVGLGYIGLPTAATLASRGIDVVGVDINPCVVEAVNAGRCYFAEPDLDMLLRAATTLGKLRAADHPEPADAFVIAVPTPFHEDRSPNLDYIDLAADAIAPVLVSGNVVILEPKSGTWGVALSCRIGALGRYGNGSERMDRSPCG
;
A
#
# COMPACT_ATOMS: atom_id res chain seq x y z
N MET A 1 -17.71 8.69 -16.21
CA MET A 1 -17.04 7.37 -16.21
C MET A 1 -16.95 6.94 -14.77
N GLU A 2 -17.65 5.90 -14.41
CA GLU A 2 -17.60 5.35 -13.05
C GLU A 2 -16.36 4.46 -12.96
N TYR A 3 -15.40 4.83 -12.12
CA TYR A 3 -14.23 3.98 -11.87
C TYR A 3 -14.68 2.78 -11.04
N PRO A 4 -14.28 1.57 -11.39
CA PRO A 4 -14.63 0.37 -10.63
C PRO A 4 -13.97 0.34 -9.24
N VAL A 5 -12.92 1.14 -9.01
CA VAL A 5 -12.20 1.27 -7.74
C VAL A 5 -12.71 2.51 -7.01
N LYS A 6 -13.37 2.31 -5.88
CA LYS A 6 -13.90 3.37 -5.01
C LYS A 6 -13.08 3.51 -3.73
N THR A 7 -12.50 2.40 -3.27
CA THR A 7 -11.73 2.32 -2.04
C THR A 7 -10.35 1.75 -2.29
N VAL A 8 -9.32 2.35 -1.69
CA VAL A 8 -7.93 1.90 -1.79
C VAL A 8 -7.32 1.83 -0.40
N CYS A 9 -6.66 0.72 -0.10
CA CYS A 9 -5.85 0.55 1.09
C CYS A 9 -4.36 0.69 0.70
N VAL A 10 -3.67 1.67 1.28
CA VAL A 10 -2.23 1.91 1.05
C VAL A 10 -1.46 1.45 2.26
N VAL A 11 -0.67 0.40 2.12
CA VAL A 11 0.15 -0.19 3.19
C VAL A 11 1.56 0.36 3.15
N GLY A 12 1.94 1.06 4.20
CA GLY A 12 3.17 1.84 4.30
C GLY A 12 2.93 3.31 3.92
N LEU A 13 3.04 4.19 4.91
CA LEU A 13 2.82 5.62 4.76
C LEU A 13 4.13 6.42 4.78
N GLY A 14 5.19 5.86 4.20
CA GLY A 14 6.47 6.53 4.04
C GLY A 14 6.50 7.53 2.88
N TYR A 15 7.71 7.85 2.41
CA TYR A 15 7.96 8.84 1.34
C TYR A 15 7.26 8.54 0.01
N ILE A 16 6.86 7.30 -0.24
CA ILE A 16 6.13 6.90 -1.44
C ILE A 16 4.64 6.72 -1.13
N GLY A 17 4.31 5.94 -0.10
CA GLY A 17 2.93 5.58 0.21
C GLY A 17 2.07 6.75 0.63
N LEU A 18 2.59 7.67 1.44
CA LEU A 18 1.81 8.83 1.91
C LEU A 18 1.45 9.80 0.78
N PRO A 19 2.38 10.19 -0.12
CA PRO A 19 2.02 10.98 -1.31
C PRO A 19 1.05 10.26 -2.24
N THR A 20 1.21 8.96 -2.44
CA THR A 20 0.27 8.14 -3.23
C THR A 20 -1.13 8.16 -2.62
N ALA A 21 -1.24 7.92 -1.30
CA ALA A 21 -2.50 7.98 -0.58
C ALA A 21 -3.19 9.34 -0.69
N ALA A 22 -2.44 10.43 -0.48
CA ALA A 22 -2.96 11.79 -0.59
C ALA A 22 -3.43 12.13 -2.01
N THR A 23 -2.67 11.70 -3.02
CA THR A 23 -3.01 11.92 -4.43
C THR A 23 -4.29 11.19 -4.82
N LEU A 24 -4.44 9.92 -4.42
CA LEU A 24 -5.65 9.13 -4.67
C LEU A 24 -6.86 9.79 -3.99
N ALA A 25 -6.71 10.19 -2.73
CA ALA A 25 -7.76 10.86 -1.98
C ALA A 25 -8.17 12.21 -2.63
N SER A 26 -7.21 12.97 -3.16
CA SER A 26 -7.48 14.23 -3.89
C SER A 26 -8.30 14.02 -5.16
N ARG A 27 -8.31 12.81 -5.72
CA ARG A 27 -9.13 12.41 -6.87
C ARG A 27 -10.50 11.87 -6.48
N GLY A 28 -10.85 11.93 -5.19
CA GLY A 28 -12.16 11.52 -4.68
C GLY A 28 -12.26 10.05 -4.28
N ILE A 29 -11.16 9.29 -4.34
CA ILE A 29 -11.11 7.90 -3.87
C ILE A 29 -11.08 7.89 -2.34
N ASP A 30 -11.80 6.98 -1.73
CA ASP A 30 -11.75 6.75 -0.29
C ASP A 30 -10.50 5.92 0.04
N VAL A 31 -9.57 6.50 0.81
CA VAL A 31 -8.27 5.89 1.07
C VAL A 31 -8.09 5.58 2.55
N VAL A 32 -7.69 4.36 2.84
CA VAL A 32 -7.19 3.94 4.14
C VAL A 32 -5.69 3.76 4.03
N GLY A 33 -4.93 4.63 4.68
CA GLY A 33 -3.49 4.45 4.82
C GLY A 33 -3.19 3.57 6.03
N VAL A 34 -2.25 2.67 5.92
CA VAL A 34 -1.86 1.74 7.00
C VAL A 34 -0.38 1.89 7.31
N ASP A 35 -0.07 2.08 8.57
CA ASP A 35 1.31 2.09 9.06
C ASP A 35 1.39 1.44 10.44
N ILE A 36 2.48 0.72 10.69
CA ILE A 36 2.74 0.07 11.99
C ILE A 36 3.20 1.09 13.06
N ASN A 37 3.64 2.27 12.64
CA ASN A 37 4.07 3.32 13.55
C ASN A 37 2.89 4.19 13.99
N PRO A 38 2.49 4.12 15.28
CA PRO A 38 1.34 4.89 15.77
C PRO A 38 1.52 6.40 15.62
N CYS A 39 2.75 6.91 15.68
CA CYS A 39 3.01 8.34 15.48
C CYS A 39 2.71 8.79 14.05
N VAL A 40 2.95 7.93 13.06
CA VAL A 40 2.60 8.18 11.66
C VAL A 40 1.08 8.19 11.49
N VAL A 41 0.39 7.20 12.04
CA VAL A 41 -1.08 7.11 12.01
C VAL A 41 -1.71 8.35 12.62
N GLU A 42 -1.25 8.79 13.79
CA GLU A 42 -1.73 9.98 14.45
C GLU A 42 -1.48 11.25 13.63
N ALA A 43 -0.28 11.42 13.09
CA ALA A 43 0.08 12.59 12.29
C ALA A 43 -0.80 12.69 11.04
N VAL A 44 -0.98 11.60 10.31
CA VAL A 44 -1.82 11.56 9.11
C VAL A 44 -3.28 11.85 9.43
N ASN A 45 -3.84 11.28 10.49
CA ASN A 45 -5.20 11.56 10.93
C ASN A 45 -5.39 13.01 11.38
N ALA A 46 -4.31 13.67 11.84
CA ALA A 46 -4.31 15.11 12.14
C ALA A 46 -4.07 15.99 10.90
N GLY A 47 -3.98 15.40 9.71
CA GLY A 47 -3.73 16.12 8.45
C GLY A 47 -2.32 16.72 8.39
N ARG A 48 -1.34 16.12 9.04
CA ARG A 48 0.04 16.58 9.10
C ARG A 48 0.99 15.61 8.42
N CYS A 49 1.86 16.13 7.56
CA CYS A 49 3.00 15.39 7.07
C CYS A 49 4.11 15.36 8.14
N TYR A 50 4.69 14.20 8.38
CA TYR A 50 5.76 14.03 9.38
C TYR A 50 7.18 14.15 8.79
N PHE A 51 7.28 14.49 7.50
CA PHE A 51 8.52 14.81 6.82
C PHE A 51 8.35 16.08 5.97
N ALA A 52 9.46 16.70 5.57
CA ALA A 52 9.45 17.96 4.85
C ALA A 52 9.02 17.80 3.38
N GLU A 53 7.74 18.02 3.13
CA GLU A 53 7.13 18.00 1.79
C GLU A 53 5.99 19.04 1.77
N PRO A 54 6.28 20.31 1.40
CA PRO A 54 5.36 21.44 1.58
C PRO A 54 3.99 21.26 0.94
N ASP A 55 3.94 20.75 -0.29
CA ASP A 55 2.69 20.56 -1.01
C ASP A 55 1.85 19.42 -0.46
N LEU A 56 2.50 18.43 0.17
CA LEU A 56 1.84 17.27 0.74
C LEU A 56 1.02 17.62 1.98
N ASP A 57 1.48 18.53 2.82
CA ASP A 57 0.72 18.98 4.01
C ASP A 57 -0.65 19.55 3.62
N MET A 58 -0.71 20.33 2.56
CA MET A 58 -1.98 20.90 2.07
C MET A 58 -2.91 19.80 1.57
N LEU A 59 -2.40 18.85 0.79
CA LEU A 59 -3.18 17.71 0.28
C LEU A 59 -3.70 16.83 1.42
N LEU A 60 -2.86 16.51 2.41
CA LEU A 60 -3.25 15.71 3.56
C LEU A 60 -4.35 16.39 4.36
N ARG A 61 -4.19 17.67 4.64
CA ARG A 61 -5.20 18.43 5.39
C ARG A 61 -6.53 18.48 4.67
N ALA A 62 -6.51 18.71 3.35
CA ALA A 62 -7.72 18.70 2.54
C ALA A 62 -8.37 17.31 2.52
N ALA A 63 -7.59 16.26 2.25
CA ALA A 63 -8.08 14.90 2.15
C ALA A 63 -8.68 14.37 3.46
N THR A 64 -8.03 14.65 4.60
CA THR A 64 -8.52 14.26 5.92
C THR A 64 -9.76 15.04 6.34
N THR A 65 -9.80 16.35 6.07
CA THR A 65 -10.97 17.19 6.34
C THR A 65 -12.21 16.73 5.55
N LEU A 66 -12.01 16.33 4.30
CA LEU A 66 -13.08 15.79 3.44
C LEU A 66 -13.45 14.34 3.78
N GLY A 67 -12.76 13.71 4.73
CA GLY A 67 -12.98 12.30 5.08
C GLY A 67 -12.55 11.31 3.99
N LYS A 68 -11.75 11.75 3.01
CA LYS A 68 -11.26 10.91 1.91
C LYS A 68 -9.97 10.17 2.22
N LEU A 69 -9.26 10.59 3.26
CA LEU A 69 -8.07 9.91 3.75
C LEU A 69 -8.16 9.75 5.27
N ARG A 70 -7.92 8.56 5.74
CA ARG A 70 -7.67 8.25 7.14
C ARG A 70 -6.54 7.24 7.27
N ALA A 71 -5.90 7.18 8.41
CA ALA A 71 -4.87 6.20 8.71
C ALA A 71 -5.34 5.22 9.80
N ALA A 72 -4.87 3.99 9.70
CA ALA A 72 -5.12 2.88 10.63
C ALA A 72 -3.83 2.09 10.87
N ASP A 73 -3.84 1.25 11.88
CA ASP A 73 -2.72 0.36 12.23
C ASP A 73 -2.83 -1.03 11.58
N HIS A 74 -3.93 -1.30 10.89
CA HIS A 74 -4.19 -2.55 10.18
C HIS A 74 -4.96 -2.32 8.88
N PRO A 75 -4.79 -3.21 7.88
CA PRO A 75 -5.54 -3.14 6.63
C PRO A 75 -7.03 -3.38 6.83
N GLU A 76 -7.82 -2.73 6.00
CA GLU A 76 -9.27 -2.89 5.95
C GLU A 76 -9.70 -3.30 4.54
N PRO A 77 -10.92 -3.90 4.38
CA PRO A 77 -11.46 -4.24 3.07
C PRO A 77 -11.45 -3.05 2.11
N ALA A 78 -10.95 -3.26 0.89
CA ALA A 78 -10.88 -2.24 -0.16
C ALA A 78 -10.98 -2.90 -1.54
N ASP A 79 -11.20 -2.10 -2.58
CA ASP A 79 -11.23 -2.59 -3.96
C ASP A 79 -9.83 -2.84 -4.49
N ALA A 80 -8.85 -2.04 -4.04
CA ALA A 80 -7.46 -2.18 -4.40
C ALA A 80 -6.53 -1.96 -3.20
N PHE A 81 -5.37 -2.59 -3.25
CA PHE A 81 -4.31 -2.49 -2.24
C PHE A 81 -3.02 -2.04 -2.90
N VAL A 82 -2.38 -1.05 -2.31
CA VAL A 82 -1.05 -0.58 -2.71
C VAL A 82 -0.07 -0.90 -1.59
N ILE A 83 0.93 -1.72 -1.88
CA ILE A 83 2.00 -2.03 -0.94
C ILE A 83 3.19 -1.11 -1.24
N ALA A 84 3.44 -0.16 -0.34
CA ALA A 84 4.48 0.86 -0.46
C ALA A 84 5.43 0.81 0.75
N VAL A 85 5.79 -0.39 1.18
CA VAL A 85 6.71 -0.64 2.29
C VAL A 85 8.17 -0.52 1.84
N PRO A 86 9.11 -0.23 2.77
CA PRO A 86 10.53 -0.22 2.45
C PRO A 86 11.03 -1.57 1.91
N THR A 87 11.94 -1.51 0.94
CA THR A 87 12.66 -2.68 0.41
C THR A 87 14.16 -2.43 0.54
N PRO A 88 14.71 -2.48 1.77
CA PRO A 88 16.14 -2.27 1.96
C PRO A 88 16.94 -3.42 1.30
N PHE A 89 18.21 -3.16 1.00
CA PHE A 89 19.11 -4.19 0.51
C PHE A 89 19.87 -4.83 1.68
N HIS A 90 20.11 -6.14 1.57
CA HIS A 90 21.06 -6.83 2.41
C HIS A 90 22.51 -6.43 2.06
N GLU A 91 23.47 -6.83 2.87
CA GLU A 91 24.91 -6.56 2.62
C GLU A 91 25.41 -7.13 1.28
N ASP A 92 24.82 -8.23 0.83
CA ASP A 92 25.09 -8.86 -0.47
C ASP A 92 24.37 -8.19 -1.66
N ARG A 93 23.71 -7.03 -1.44
CA ARG A 93 22.89 -6.28 -2.40
C ARG A 93 21.63 -7.01 -2.88
N SER A 94 21.24 -8.10 -2.27
CA SER A 94 19.91 -8.69 -2.50
C SER A 94 18.83 -7.83 -1.85
N PRO A 95 17.63 -7.69 -2.45
CA PRO A 95 16.53 -6.96 -1.81
C PRO A 95 16.00 -7.74 -0.61
N ASN A 96 15.79 -7.06 0.51
CA ASN A 96 15.07 -7.61 1.64
C ASN A 96 13.56 -7.51 1.38
N LEU A 97 12.91 -8.64 1.23
CA LEU A 97 11.48 -8.73 0.94
C LEU A 97 10.62 -8.94 2.19
N ASP A 98 11.19 -9.03 3.37
CA ASP A 98 10.48 -9.33 4.63
C ASP A 98 9.32 -8.35 4.86
N TYR A 99 9.51 -7.06 4.56
CA TYR A 99 8.46 -6.06 4.71
C TYR A 99 7.31 -6.25 3.71
N ILE A 100 7.60 -6.75 2.51
CA ILE A 100 6.57 -7.07 1.51
C ILE A 100 5.78 -8.28 1.97
N ASP A 101 6.45 -9.31 2.47
CA ASP A 101 5.81 -10.52 2.97
C ASP A 101 4.90 -10.21 4.16
N LEU A 102 5.37 -9.40 5.11
CA LEU A 102 4.56 -8.94 6.24
C LEU A 102 3.34 -8.11 5.78
N ALA A 103 3.50 -7.25 4.80
CA ALA A 103 2.40 -6.47 4.24
C ALA A 103 1.39 -7.37 3.51
N ALA A 104 1.88 -8.36 2.76
CA ALA A 104 1.04 -9.35 2.07
C ALA A 104 0.24 -10.19 3.08
N ASP A 105 0.87 -10.67 4.15
CA ASP A 105 0.21 -11.40 5.22
C ASP A 105 -0.85 -10.54 5.94
N ALA A 106 -0.57 -9.25 6.12
CA ALA A 106 -1.51 -8.34 6.76
C ALA A 106 -2.76 -8.08 5.90
N ILE A 107 -2.64 -7.99 4.58
CA ILE A 107 -3.79 -7.77 3.70
C ILE A 107 -4.56 -9.06 3.39
N ALA A 108 -3.94 -10.23 3.50
CA ALA A 108 -4.54 -11.51 3.14
C ALA A 108 -5.92 -11.77 3.76
N PRO A 109 -6.18 -11.47 5.05
CA PRO A 109 -7.49 -11.69 5.67
C PRO A 109 -8.63 -10.83 5.09
N VAL A 110 -8.30 -9.69 4.47
CA VAL A 110 -9.28 -8.73 3.93
C VAL A 110 -9.37 -8.74 2.41
N LEU A 111 -8.55 -9.58 1.75
CA LEU A 111 -8.60 -9.76 0.30
C LEU A 111 -9.80 -10.60 -0.12
N VAL A 112 -10.46 -10.15 -1.19
CA VAL A 112 -11.53 -10.88 -1.83
C VAL A 112 -11.29 -10.99 -3.34
N SER A 113 -11.98 -11.93 -3.98
CA SER A 113 -11.90 -12.10 -5.43
C SER A 113 -12.28 -10.81 -6.16
N GLY A 114 -11.46 -10.39 -7.10
CA GLY A 114 -11.61 -9.15 -7.85
C GLY A 114 -10.80 -7.97 -7.34
N ASN A 115 -10.21 -8.05 -6.15
CA ASN A 115 -9.28 -7.03 -5.68
C ASN A 115 -8.02 -6.97 -6.55
N VAL A 116 -7.44 -5.79 -6.62
CA VAL A 116 -6.15 -5.52 -7.27
C VAL A 116 -5.11 -5.25 -6.21
N VAL A 117 -3.96 -5.89 -6.30
CA VAL A 117 -2.80 -5.60 -5.42
C VAL A 117 -1.68 -5.03 -6.28
N ILE A 118 -1.20 -3.86 -5.90
CA ILE A 118 -0.12 -3.14 -6.56
C ILE A 118 1.06 -3.06 -5.61
N LEU A 119 2.23 -3.49 -6.08
CA LEU A 119 3.48 -3.28 -5.36
C LEU A 119 4.18 -2.05 -5.91
N GLU A 120 4.46 -1.07 -5.05
CA GLU A 120 5.16 0.17 -5.38
C GLU A 120 6.56 0.16 -4.74
N PRO A 121 7.62 -0.27 -5.46
CA PRO A 121 8.97 -0.34 -4.91
C PRO A 121 9.61 1.04 -4.78
N LYS A 122 10.37 1.26 -3.72
CA LYS A 122 11.05 2.53 -3.41
C LYS A 122 12.21 2.87 -4.35
N SER A 123 12.78 1.89 -5.05
CA SER A 123 13.86 2.09 -6.02
C SER A 123 13.27 2.24 -7.42
N GLY A 124 13.47 3.40 -8.05
CA GLY A 124 12.92 3.79 -9.35
C GLY A 124 13.30 2.94 -10.57
N THR A 125 13.45 1.66 -10.40
CA THR A 125 13.71 0.70 -11.46
C THR A 125 12.72 -0.45 -11.31
N TRP A 126 11.75 -0.49 -12.25
CA TRP A 126 10.79 -1.57 -12.48
C TRP A 126 9.62 -1.65 -11.49
N GLY A 127 8.58 -0.88 -11.76
CA GLY A 127 7.25 -1.16 -11.24
C GLY A 127 6.74 -2.49 -11.78
N VAL A 128 6.88 -3.55 -11.00
CA VAL A 128 6.15 -4.79 -11.28
C VAL A 128 4.75 -4.58 -10.73
N ALA A 129 3.83 -4.17 -11.58
CA ALA A 129 2.41 -4.30 -11.31
C ALA A 129 2.11 -5.80 -11.28
N LEU A 130 2.15 -6.41 -10.10
CA LEU A 130 1.66 -7.76 -9.92
C LEU A 130 0.14 -7.70 -9.89
N SER A 131 -0.47 -7.70 -11.07
CA SER A 131 -1.90 -7.93 -11.21
C SER A 131 -2.17 -9.40 -10.89
N CYS A 132 -2.18 -9.73 -9.60
CA CYS A 132 -2.73 -11.00 -9.16
C CYS A 132 -4.25 -10.90 -9.24
N ARG A 133 -4.85 -11.51 -10.26
CA ARG A 133 -6.24 -11.94 -10.17
C ARG A 133 -6.30 -12.99 -9.06
N ILE A 134 -6.65 -12.56 -7.86
CA ILE A 134 -6.78 -13.43 -6.70
C ILE A 134 -8.10 -14.23 -6.84
N GLY A 135 -8.10 -15.16 -7.78
CA GLY A 135 -9.09 -16.22 -7.87
C GLY A 135 -8.63 -17.50 -7.15
N ALA A 136 -7.49 -17.50 -6.47
CA ALA A 136 -6.86 -18.72 -5.95
C ALA A 136 -6.32 -18.62 -4.52
N LEU A 137 -6.61 -17.60 -3.74
CA LEU A 137 -6.14 -17.52 -2.33
C LEU A 137 -7.00 -18.34 -1.35
N GLY A 138 -7.69 -19.38 -1.84
CA GLY A 138 -8.30 -20.38 -1.00
C GLY A 138 -7.34 -21.43 -0.42
N ARG A 139 -6.03 -21.33 -0.65
CA ARG A 139 -5.03 -22.29 -0.17
C ARG A 139 -3.65 -21.69 0.00
N TYR A 140 -3.46 -20.81 0.96
CA TYR A 140 -2.14 -20.66 1.58
C TYR A 140 -2.14 -21.46 2.88
N GLY A 141 -1.98 -22.77 2.72
CA GLY A 141 -1.53 -23.65 3.79
C GLY A 141 -0.01 -23.53 3.88
N ASN A 142 0.51 -23.51 5.11
CA ASN A 142 1.94 -23.56 5.44
C ASN A 142 2.75 -24.42 4.46
N GLY A 143 3.46 -23.80 3.56
CA GLY A 143 4.37 -24.47 2.64
C GLY A 143 5.29 -23.43 2.03
N SER A 144 6.57 -23.50 2.38
CA SER A 144 7.67 -22.78 1.77
C SER A 144 7.83 -23.17 0.30
N GLU A 145 6.96 -22.71 -0.56
CA GLU A 145 7.17 -22.83 -2.01
C GLU A 145 7.63 -21.47 -2.54
N ARG A 146 8.89 -21.51 -3.00
CA ARG A 146 9.52 -20.41 -3.75
C ARG A 146 8.66 -20.09 -4.96
N MET A 147 8.30 -18.81 -5.13
CA MET A 147 7.79 -18.31 -6.39
C MET A 147 8.77 -18.70 -7.50
N ASP A 148 8.32 -19.53 -8.42
CA ASP A 148 9.02 -19.85 -9.63
C ASP A 148 9.18 -18.58 -10.46
N ARG A 149 10.44 -18.18 -10.66
CA ARG A 149 10.82 -17.06 -11.51
C ARG A 149 10.88 -17.54 -12.95
N SER A 150 9.74 -17.71 -13.58
CA SER A 150 9.71 -17.84 -15.04
C SER A 150 9.72 -16.43 -15.63
N PRO A 151 10.74 -16.03 -16.39
CA PRO A 151 10.69 -14.78 -17.12
C PRO A 151 9.67 -14.91 -18.23
N CYS A 152 8.68 -14.03 -18.24
CA CYS A 152 7.86 -13.85 -19.44
C CYS A 152 8.77 -13.44 -20.60
N GLY A 153 8.83 -14.28 -21.62
CA GLY A 153 9.48 -13.97 -22.89
C GLY A 153 8.71 -12.92 -23.68
#